data_da5f6f880b72d7a2441e83c1c1df901c
#
_entry.id   da5f6f880b72d7a2441e83c1c1df901c
#
_cell.length_a   1.000
_cell.length_b   1.000
_cell.length_c   1.000
_cell.angle_alpha   90.00
_cell.angle_beta   90.00
_cell.angle_gamma   90.00
#
_symmetry.space_group_name_H-M   'P 1'
#
loop_
_entity.id
_entity.type
_entity.pdbx_description
1 polymer ?
#
loop_
_entity_poly.entity_id
_entity_poly.type
_entity_poly.pdbx_seq_one_letter_code
_entity_poly.pdbx_strand_id
1 'polypeptide(L)'
;DWTIFKPSVIFGDPRGRMEFATQLQRDIIGSPLPAPLFYPGLLPFGAGRFELSPVHVEDVASAFVTALQTPDTIGRTIALGGPSRLSWRQILETLAAVAGKRKLMLPVPALGISMAAVMLDRFEDFPITRDQIKMLLEGNVCDSSGLTELGITARPFDASNLLYLNNSNEGPETWHQNAA
;
A
#
# COMPACT_ATOMS: atom_id res chain seq x y z
N ASP A 1 30.51 0.28 -5.04
CA ASP A 1 29.74 -0.32 -3.93
C ASP A 1 28.26 -0.06 -4.17
N TRP A 2 27.38 -1.01 -3.83
CA TRP A 2 25.93 -0.89 -3.99
C TRP A 2 25.21 -1.68 -2.90
N THR A 3 24.01 -1.22 -2.55
CA THR A 3 23.03 -1.95 -1.75
C THR A 3 21.68 -1.79 -2.43
N ILE A 4 20.93 -2.87 -2.60
CA ILE A 4 19.59 -2.85 -3.21
C ILE A 4 18.56 -3.08 -2.13
N PHE A 5 17.63 -2.15 -1.97
CA PHE A 5 16.45 -2.34 -1.14
C PHE A 5 15.24 -2.75 -1.97
N LYS A 6 14.51 -3.74 -1.47
CA LYS A 6 13.23 -4.20 -2.04
C LYS A 6 12.13 -3.96 -1.02
N PRO A 7 11.55 -2.75 -0.97
CA PRO A 7 10.44 -2.49 -0.07
C PRO A 7 9.18 -3.21 -0.54
N SER A 8 8.35 -3.64 0.41
CA SER A 8 6.96 -4.00 0.19
C SER A 8 6.14 -2.75 -0.15
N VAL A 9 4.82 -2.79 -0.07
CA VAL A 9 4.00 -1.59 -0.29
C VAL A 9 4.34 -0.54 0.76
N ILE A 10 4.68 0.66 0.30
CA ILE A 10 5.08 1.77 1.17
C ILE A 10 3.84 2.59 1.53
N PHE A 11 3.73 2.95 2.81
CA PHE A 11 2.71 3.88 3.31
C PHE A 11 3.32 4.96 4.19
N GLY A 12 2.61 6.05 4.42
CA GLY A 12 3.02 7.19 5.24
C GLY A 12 2.69 8.52 4.57
N ASP A 13 2.79 9.62 5.29
CA ASP A 13 2.39 10.94 4.78
C ASP A 13 3.12 11.28 3.47
N PRO A 14 2.40 11.34 2.33
CA PRO A 14 2.98 11.60 1.02
C PRO A 14 3.26 13.08 0.76
N ARG A 15 3.00 13.96 1.73
CA ARG A 15 3.17 15.42 1.60
C ARG A 15 2.51 15.98 0.32
N GLY A 16 1.24 15.67 0.14
CA GLY A 16 0.43 16.12 -1.00
C GLY A 16 0.60 15.29 -2.29
N ARG A 17 1.40 14.22 -2.27
CA ARG A 17 1.48 13.26 -3.39
C ARG A 17 0.55 12.08 -3.16
N MET A 18 0.36 11.26 -4.19
CA MET A 18 -0.40 10.02 -4.08
C MET A 18 0.50 8.88 -3.62
N GLU A 19 0.05 8.13 -2.62
CA GLU A 19 0.68 6.90 -2.16
C GLU A 19 -0.37 5.80 -1.93
N PHE A 20 0.05 4.60 -1.58
CA PHE A 20 -0.78 3.41 -1.53
C PHE A 20 -2.03 3.58 -0.63
N ALA A 21 -1.88 4.01 0.62
CA ALA A 21 -3.01 4.11 1.56
C ALA A 21 -3.93 5.29 1.21
N THR A 22 -3.38 6.44 0.78
CA THR A 22 -4.14 7.59 0.28
C THR A 22 -4.97 7.22 -0.94
N GLN A 23 -4.38 6.48 -1.89
CA GLN A 23 -5.08 6.02 -3.08
C GLN A 23 -6.25 5.09 -2.71
N LEU A 24 -6.01 4.10 -1.86
CA LEU A 24 -7.08 3.19 -1.41
C LEU A 24 -8.18 3.91 -0.65
N GLN A 25 -7.80 4.87 0.20
CA GLN A 25 -8.77 5.67 0.94
C GLN A 25 -9.65 6.49 0.01
N ARG A 26 -9.06 7.17 -0.98
CA ARG A 26 -9.80 7.97 -1.95
C ARG A 26 -10.68 7.10 -2.84
N ASP A 27 -10.09 6.09 -3.49
CA ASP A 27 -10.71 5.39 -4.61
C ASP A 27 -11.62 4.23 -4.16
N ILE A 28 -11.33 3.62 -3.00
CA ILE A 28 -12.10 2.50 -2.48
C ILE A 28 -12.96 2.92 -1.29
N ILE A 29 -12.34 3.45 -0.23
CA ILE A 29 -13.09 3.77 1.00
C ILE A 29 -14.00 4.98 0.81
N GLY A 30 -13.54 5.99 0.08
CA GLY A 30 -14.31 7.20 -0.26
C GLY A 30 -15.43 6.97 -1.27
N SER A 31 -15.28 5.98 -2.14
CA SER A 31 -16.26 5.63 -3.18
C SER A 31 -17.59 5.16 -2.56
N PRO A 32 -18.74 5.41 -3.18
CA PRO A 32 -20.03 4.83 -2.76
C PRO A 32 -20.13 3.34 -3.08
N LEU A 33 -19.28 2.80 -3.96
CA LEU A 33 -19.29 1.40 -4.35
C LEU A 33 -18.73 0.49 -3.25
N PRO A 34 -19.18 -0.78 -3.15
CA PRO A 34 -18.57 -1.76 -2.25
C PRO A 34 -17.08 -1.95 -2.54
N ALA A 35 -16.30 -2.19 -1.48
CA ALA A 35 -14.88 -2.47 -1.62
C ALA A 35 -14.66 -3.88 -2.20
N PRO A 36 -13.79 -4.06 -3.21
CA PRO A 36 -13.58 -5.35 -3.84
C PRO A 36 -12.66 -6.24 -3.00
N LEU A 37 -13.09 -7.46 -2.76
CA LEU A 37 -12.25 -8.54 -2.24
C LEU A 37 -11.88 -9.48 -3.40
N PHE A 38 -10.72 -9.28 -3.98
CA PHE A 38 -10.26 -10.05 -5.11
C PHE A 38 -9.99 -11.52 -4.76
N TYR A 39 -10.29 -12.43 -5.70
CA TYR A 39 -9.95 -13.84 -5.60
C TYR A 39 -9.51 -14.43 -6.95
N PRO A 40 -8.53 -15.38 -6.95
CA PRO A 40 -7.96 -15.93 -8.18
C PRO A 40 -8.74 -17.14 -8.65
N GLY A 41 -9.85 -17.16 -9.19
CA GLY A 41 -10.57 -18.36 -9.63
C GLY A 41 -12.02 -18.12 -9.99
N LEU A 42 -12.77 -19.22 -10.14
CA LEU A 42 -14.19 -19.18 -10.46
C LEU A 42 -15.08 -19.07 -9.22
N LEU A 43 -14.58 -19.50 -8.06
CA LEU A 43 -15.35 -19.50 -6.81
C LEU A 43 -14.69 -18.55 -5.80
N PRO A 44 -15.47 -17.86 -4.96
CA PRO A 44 -15.00 -16.79 -4.07
C PRO A 44 -14.19 -17.29 -2.86
N PHE A 45 -13.63 -18.50 -2.94
CA PHE A 45 -12.79 -19.02 -1.88
C PHE A 45 -11.51 -18.18 -1.72
N GLY A 46 -11.28 -17.70 -0.51
CA GLY A 46 -10.10 -16.90 -0.21
C GLY A 46 -10.16 -15.46 -0.70
N ALA A 47 -11.34 -14.91 -0.98
CA ALA A 47 -11.49 -13.51 -1.38
C ALA A 47 -10.84 -12.55 -0.38
N GLY A 48 -9.89 -11.73 -0.87
CA GLY A 48 -9.15 -10.76 -0.07
C GLY A 48 -8.13 -11.36 0.89
N ARG A 49 -7.69 -12.62 0.69
CA ARG A 49 -6.72 -13.30 1.56
C ARG A 49 -5.26 -13.14 1.14
N PHE A 50 -4.99 -12.61 -0.06
CA PHE A 50 -3.60 -12.30 -0.40
C PHE A 50 -3.02 -11.29 0.60
N GLU A 51 -1.76 -11.47 0.91
CA GLU A 51 -1.10 -10.77 2.01
C GLU A 51 -0.06 -9.79 1.49
N LEU A 52 0.10 -8.70 2.21
CA LEU A 52 1.11 -7.68 2.02
C LEU A 52 1.80 -7.42 3.36
N SER A 53 3.04 -6.92 3.31
CA SER A 53 3.78 -6.46 4.49
C SER A 53 4.02 -4.95 4.41
N PRO A 54 2.99 -4.08 4.62
CA PRO A 54 3.12 -2.64 4.44
C PRO A 54 4.24 -2.08 5.31
N VAL A 55 5.12 -1.28 4.72
CA VAL A 55 6.28 -0.67 5.37
C VAL A 55 6.13 0.85 5.41
N HIS A 56 6.45 1.46 6.54
CA HIS A 56 6.35 2.91 6.70
C HIS A 56 7.47 3.64 5.95
N VAL A 57 7.15 4.75 5.29
CA VAL A 57 8.10 5.51 4.47
C VAL A 57 9.33 5.98 5.24
N GLU A 58 9.16 6.39 6.50
CA GLU A 58 10.29 6.82 7.34
C GLU A 58 11.19 5.66 7.75
N ASP A 59 10.66 4.44 7.88
CA ASP A 59 11.49 3.27 8.16
C ASP A 59 12.33 2.90 6.94
N VAL A 60 11.75 3.02 5.74
CA VAL A 60 12.49 2.88 4.48
C VAL A 60 13.59 3.94 4.39
N ALA A 61 13.27 5.21 4.66
CA ALA A 61 14.26 6.29 4.65
C ALA A 61 15.39 6.04 5.66
N SER A 62 15.05 5.57 6.86
CA SER A 62 16.02 5.19 7.89
C SER A 62 16.93 4.06 7.44
N ALA A 63 16.39 3.07 6.70
CA ALA A 63 17.19 1.98 6.14
C ALA A 63 18.24 2.49 5.14
N PHE A 64 17.87 3.44 4.28
CA PHE A 64 18.83 4.07 3.36
C PHE A 64 19.94 4.79 4.11
N VAL A 65 19.59 5.60 5.11
CA VAL A 65 20.57 6.34 5.92
C VAL A 65 21.50 5.40 6.67
N THR A 66 20.95 4.36 7.29
CA THR A 66 21.74 3.35 8.02
C THR A 66 22.70 2.62 7.10
N ALA A 67 22.27 2.24 5.90
CA ALA A 67 23.11 1.53 4.95
C ALA A 67 24.32 2.35 4.50
N LEU A 68 24.21 3.68 4.40
CA LEU A 68 25.35 4.55 4.08
C LEU A 68 26.45 4.51 5.16
N GLN A 69 26.09 4.11 6.38
CA GLN A 69 26.99 4.04 7.53
C GLN A 69 27.40 2.60 7.89
N THR A 70 26.85 1.60 7.19
CA THR A 70 27.00 0.18 7.52
C THR A 70 27.64 -0.57 6.34
N PRO A 71 28.98 -0.73 6.32
CA PRO A 71 29.68 -1.42 5.21
C PRO A 71 29.18 -2.84 4.95
N ASP A 72 28.64 -3.52 5.97
CA ASP A 72 28.12 -4.89 5.86
C ASP A 72 26.89 -5.00 4.94
N THR A 73 26.30 -3.88 4.51
CA THR A 73 25.20 -3.85 3.54
C THR A 73 25.69 -3.86 2.08
N ILE A 74 26.96 -3.61 1.86
CA ILE A 74 27.55 -3.54 0.51
C ILE A 74 27.44 -4.90 -0.19
N GLY A 75 26.98 -4.86 -1.45
CA GLY A 75 26.78 -6.07 -2.27
C GLY A 75 25.52 -6.87 -1.89
N ARG A 76 24.67 -6.37 -1.01
CA ARG A 76 23.46 -7.07 -0.53
C ARG A 76 22.18 -6.54 -1.13
N THR A 77 21.23 -7.45 -1.32
CA THR A 77 19.83 -7.12 -1.56
C THR A 77 19.03 -7.37 -0.28
N ILE A 78 18.39 -6.34 0.24
CA ILE A 78 17.70 -6.35 1.54
C ILE A 78 16.21 -6.08 1.29
N ALA A 79 15.35 -7.00 1.72
CA ALA A 79 13.91 -6.83 1.66
C ALA A 79 13.43 -6.00 2.87
N LEU A 80 12.58 -4.99 2.61
CA LEU A 80 12.02 -4.13 3.66
C LEU A 80 10.52 -4.35 3.74
N GLY A 81 10.07 -5.01 4.79
CA GLY A 81 8.66 -5.21 5.11
C GLY A 81 8.29 -4.60 6.45
N GLY A 82 7.01 -4.29 6.63
CA GLY A 82 6.47 -3.91 7.92
C GLY A 82 6.44 -5.08 8.91
N PRO A 83 6.07 -4.81 10.18
CA PRO A 83 6.16 -5.79 11.27
C PRO A 83 5.11 -6.89 11.18
N SER A 84 4.10 -6.73 10.33
CA SER A 84 2.98 -7.67 10.22
C SER A 84 2.62 -7.95 8.77
N ARG A 85 2.21 -9.19 8.50
CA ARG A 85 1.54 -9.57 7.27
C ARG A 85 0.06 -9.27 7.43
N LEU A 86 -0.50 -8.51 6.51
CA LEU A 86 -1.89 -8.13 6.52
C LEU A 86 -2.57 -8.61 5.24
N SER A 87 -3.70 -9.27 5.39
CA SER A 87 -4.55 -9.59 4.25
C SER A 87 -5.15 -8.31 3.65
N TRP A 88 -5.48 -8.37 2.36
CA TRP A 88 -6.16 -7.26 1.69
C TRP A 88 -7.40 -6.79 2.43
N ARG A 89 -8.19 -7.75 2.96
CA ARG A 89 -9.35 -7.46 3.80
C ARG A 89 -8.98 -6.62 5.02
N GLN A 90 -7.94 -7.04 5.77
CA GLN A 90 -7.49 -6.31 6.97
C GLN A 90 -7.01 -4.90 6.65
N ILE A 91 -6.31 -4.71 5.52
CA ILE A 91 -5.89 -3.39 5.05
C ILE A 91 -7.11 -2.49 4.82
N LEU A 92 -8.13 -2.97 4.10
CA LEU A 92 -9.34 -2.22 3.84
C LEU A 92 -10.15 -1.95 5.10
N GLU A 93 -10.22 -2.91 6.03
CA GLU A 93 -10.89 -2.73 7.33
C GLU A 93 -10.19 -1.65 8.17
N THR A 94 -8.86 -1.66 8.21
CA THR A 94 -8.07 -0.64 8.91
C THR A 94 -8.31 0.75 8.31
N LEU A 95 -8.25 0.89 6.99
CA LEU A 95 -8.50 2.17 6.31
C LEU A 95 -9.93 2.67 6.52
N ALA A 96 -10.92 1.77 6.49
CA ALA A 96 -12.31 2.13 6.75
C ALA A 96 -12.51 2.62 8.19
N ALA A 97 -11.86 1.95 9.17
CA ALA A 97 -11.89 2.35 10.57
C ALA A 97 -11.25 3.72 10.79
N VAL A 98 -10.08 3.99 10.17
CA VAL A 98 -9.42 5.30 10.22
C VAL A 98 -10.30 6.40 9.64
N ALA A 99 -11.00 6.11 8.54
CA ALA A 99 -11.95 7.05 7.92
C ALA A 99 -13.28 7.20 8.68
N GLY A 100 -13.49 6.46 9.80
CA GLY A 100 -14.76 6.45 10.54
C GLY A 100 -15.93 5.89 9.73
N LYS A 101 -15.68 5.07 8.70
CA LYS A 101 -16.67 4.55 7.78
C LYS A 101 -16.89 3.04 7.95
N ARG A 102 -18.12 2.59 7.75
CA ARG A 102 -18.41 1.17 7.53
C ARG A 102 -18.47 0.90 6.05
N LYS A 103 -17.60 0.01 5.57
CA LYS A 103 -17.50 -0.31 4.14
C LYS A 103 -18.01 -1.71 3.87
N LEU A 104 -19.01 -1.82 2.99
CA LEU A 104 -19.42 -3.12 2.47
C LEU A 104 -18.31 -3.68 1.59
N MET A 105 -17.97 -4.95 1.78
CA MET A 105 -16.93 -5.64 1.01
C MET A 105 -17.55 -6.81 0.25
N LEU A 106 -17.29 -6.87 -1.06
CA LEU A 106 -17.84 -7.91 -1.92
C LEU A 106 -16.72 -8.72 -2.60
N PRO A 107 -16.86 -10.05 -2.70
CA PRO A 107 -15.96 -10.87 -3.48
C PRO A 107 -16.04 -10.50 -4.97
N VAL A 108 -14.88 -10.28 -5.60
CA VAL A 108 -14.78 -9.95 -7.02
C VAL A 108 -13.74 -10.85 -7.68
N PRO A 109 -14.11 -11.60 -8.76
CA PRO A 109 -13.16 -12.46 -9.46
C PRO A 109 -12.11 -11.61 -10.18
N ALA A 110 -10.83 -11.89 -9.95
CA ALA A 110 -9.74 -11.18 -10.60
C ALA A 110 -9.74 -11.35 -12.12
N LEU A 111 -10.16 -12.51 -12.62
CA LEU A 111 -10.38 -12.75 -14.05
C LEU A 111 -11.47 -11.86 -14.65
N GLY A 112 -12.56 -11.60 -13.90
CA GLY A 112 -13.63 -10.71 -14.33
C GLY A 112 -13.17 -9.28 -14.53
N ILE A 113 -12.26 -8.81 -13.71
CA ILE A 113 -11.66 -7.46 -13.83
C ILE A 113 -10.74 -7.38 -15.04
N SER A 114 -9.98 -8.44 -15.33
CA SER A 114 -9.16 -8.49 -16.54
C SER A 114 -10.00 -8.42 -17.82
N MET A 115 -11.19 -9.03 -17.81
CA MET A 115 -12.16 -8.93 -18.92
C MET A 115 -12.91 -7.60 -18.92
N ALA A 116 -13.31 -7.10 -17.75
CA ALA A 116 -13.96 -5.80 -17.61
C ALA A 116 -12.99 -4.66 -17.92
N ALA A 117 -11.70 -4.76 -17.55
CA ALA A 117 -10.69 -3.75 -17.89
C ALA A 117 -10.46 -3.65 -19.40
N VAL A 118 -10.63 -4.75 -20.19
CA VAL A 118 -10.64 -4.64 -21.68
C VAL A 118 -11.82 -3.80 -22.18
N MET A 119 -12.97 -3.87 -21.51
CA MET A 119 -14.13 -3.04 -21.82
C MET A 119 -14.05 -1.65 -21.17
N LEU A 120 -13.36 -1.54 -20.04
CA LEU A 120 -13.26 -0.33 -19.20
C LEU A 120 -11.98 0.48 -19.45
N ASP A 121 -11.01 0.00 -20.26
CA ASP A 121 -9.90 0.82 -20.79
C ASP A 121 -10.40 2.10 -21.52
N ARG A 122 -11.72 2.18 -21.69
CA ARG A 122 -12.42 3.34 -22.26
C ARG A 122 -12.85 4.38 -21.20
N PHE A 123 -12.73 4.01 -19.91
CA PHE A 123 -13.02 4.90 -18.79
C PHE A 123 -11.71 5.26 -18.10
N GLU A 124 -11.24 6.50 -18.33
CA GLU A 124 -9.99 7.05 -17.76
C GLU A 124 -9.97 7.09 -16.22
N ASP A 125 -11.10 6.82 -15.57
CA ASP A 125 -11.28 6.91 -14.12
C ASP A 125 -11.27 5.56 -13.37
N PHE A 126 -10.82 4.44 -14.00
CA PHE A 126 -10.78 3.18 -13.25
C PHE A 126 -9.54 3.13 -12.35
N PRO A 127 -9.71 3.08 -11.00
CA PRO A 127 -8.64 3.37 -10.04
C PRO A 127 -7.55 2.31 -9.93
N ILE A 128 -7.69 1.15 -10.59
CA ILE A 128 -6.73 0.04 -10.46
C ILE A 128 -6.45 -0.57 -11.83
N THR A 129 -5.17 -0.57 -12.23
CA THR A 129 -4.73 -1.21 -13.47
C THR A 129 -4.62 -2.72 -13.36
N ARG A 130 -4.59 -3.44 -14.49
CA ARG A 130 -4.39 -4.90 -14.53
C ARG A 130 -3.10 -5.34 -13.88
N ASP A 131 -2.02 -4.59 -14.11
CA ASP A 131 -0.71 -4.90 -13.57
C ASP A 131 -0.70 -4.72 -12.05
N GLN A 132 -1.38 -3.69 -11.53
CA GLN A 132 -1.56 -3.51 -10.10
C GLN A 132 -2.35 -4.66 -9.46
N ILE A 133 -3.42 -5.16 -10.12
CA ILE A 133 -4.18 -6.32 -9.63
C ILE A 133 -3.30 -7.57 -9.62
N LYS A 134 -2.53 -7.80 -10.68
CA LYS A 134 -1.62 -8.93 -10.76
C LYS A 134 -0.57 -8.87 -9.66
N MET A 135 0.06 -7.72 -9.46
CA MET A 135 1.02 -7.49 -8.37
C MET A 135 0.38 -7.71 -6.99
N LEU A 136 -0.85 -7.25 -6.80
CA LEU A 136 -1.58 -7.47 -5.55
C LEU A 136 -1.87 -8.96 -5.30
N LEU A 137 -2.28 -9.71 -6.33
CA LEU A 137 -2.61 -11.12 -6.21
C LEU A 137 -1.39 -12.02 -6.00
N GLU A 138 -0.24 -11.64 -6.54
CA GLU A 138 1.04 -12.31 -6.29
C GLU A 138 1.48 -12.13 -4.84
N GLY A 139 0.92 -11.13 -4.15
CA GLY A 139 1.30 -10.74 -2.80
C GLY A 139 2.65 -10.01 -2.78
N ASN A 140 2.90 -9.32 -1.69
CA ASN A 140 4.20 -8.67 -1.45
C ASN A 140 4.54 -8.82 0.03
N VAL A 141 4.93 -10.04 0.37
CA VAL A 141 5.23 -10.44 1.74
C VAL A 141 6.73 -10.55 1.93
N CYS A 142 7.24 -9.97 2.98
CA CYS A 142 8.60 -10.19 3.44
C CYS A 142 8.59 -11.22 4.58
N ASP A 143 9.38 -12.28 4.45
CA ASP A 143 9.52 -13.32 5.49
C ASP A 143 10.40 -12.85 6.65
N SER A 144 11.40 -12.04 6.36
CA SER A 144 12.23 -11.35 7.34
C SER A 144 12.37 -9.89 6.92
N SER A 145 12.17 -8.99 7.87
CA SER A 145 12.39 -7.57 7.59
C SER A 145 13.86 -7.23 7.74
N GLY A 146 14.49 -6.75 6.67
CA GLY A 146 15.81 -6.14 6.73
C GLY A 146 15.88 -4.93 7.67
N LEU A 147 14.73 -4.37 8.05
CA LEU A 147 14.68 -3.32 9.09
C LEU A 147 15.24 -3.80 10.42
N THR A 148 14.87 -5.00 10.85
CA THR A 148 15.39 -5.59 12.09
C THR A 148 16.89 -5.82 12.02
N GLU A 149 17.41 -6.28 10.87
CA GLU A 149 18.85 -6.46 10.66
C GLU A 149 19.61 -5.12 10.74
N LEU A 150 18.96 -4.03 10.32
CA LEU A 150 19.52 -2.67 10.40
C LEU A 150 19.25 -1.99 11.75
N GLY A 151 18.69 -2.69 12.75
CA GLY A 151 18.36 -2.14 14.06
C GLY A 151 17.19 -1.16 14.07
N ILE A 152 16.34 -1.19 13.05
CA ILE A 152 15.19 -0.29 12.90
C ILE A 152 13.93 -0.99 13.40
N THR A 153 13.25 -0.35 14.34
CA THR A 153 11.93 -0.80 14.82
C THR A 153 10.87 -0.37 13.82
N ALA A 154 10.27 -1.35 13.14
CA ALA A 154 9.28 -1.10 12.10
C ALA A 154 7.94 -0.59 12.68
N ARG A 155 7.39 0.47 12.09
CA ARG A 155 6.07 1.03 12.43
C ARG A 155 4.95 0.17 11.84
N PRO A 156 3.93 -0.17 12.64
CA PRO A 156 2.80 -0.97 12.16
C PRO A 156 1.86 -0.16 11.24
N PHE A 157 1.13 -0.89 10.38
CA PHE A 157 0.04 -0.33 9.58
C PHE A 157 -1.23 -0.28 10.43
N ASP A 158 -1.37 0.77 11.23
CA ASP A 158 -2.46 0.96 12.18
C ASP A 158 -3.00 2.40 12.18
N ALA A 159 -4.04 2.62 12.97
CA ALA A 159 -4.70 3.92 13.04
C ALA A 159 -3.74 5.06 13.44
N SER A 160 -2.76 4.80 14.29
CA SER A 160 -1.83 5.84 14.78
C SER A 160 -0.90 6.34 13.68
N ASN A 161 -0.42 5.44 12.82
CA ASN A 161 0.47 5.75 11.72
C ASN A 161 -0.28 6.14 10.41
N LEU A 162 -1.62 6.10 10.43
CA LEU A 162 -2.48 6.47 9.29
C LEU A 162 -3.28 7.76 9.55
N LEU A 163 -3.00 8.50 10.63
CA LEU A 163 -3.73 9.73 10.98
C LEU A 163 -3.63 10.82 9.89
N TYR A 164 -2.56 10.84 9.12
CA TYR A 164 -2.39 11.79 8.01
C TYR A 164 -3.50 11.67 6.95
N LEU A 165 -4.15 10.50 6.84
CA LEU A 165 -5.27 10.29 5.92
C LEU A 165 -6.50 11.13 6.26
N ASN A 166 -6.68 11.52 7.52
CA ASN A 166 -7.79 12.37 7.93
C ASN A 166 -7.55 13.85 7.57
N ASN A 167 -6.28 14.25 7.47
CA ASN A 167 -5.89 15.62 7.13
C ASN A 167 -5.84 15.85 5.60
N SER A 168 -5.74 14.79 4.80
CA SER A 168 -5.69 14.86 3.33
C SER A 168 -7.01 15.21 2.66
N ASN A 169 -8.10 15.42 3.41
CA ASN A 169 -9.37 15.96 2.91
C ASN A 169 -9.34 17.49 2.69
N GLU A 170 -8.32 18.19 3.14
CA GLU A 170 -8.05 19.56 2.75
C GLU A 170 -7.28 19.52 1.43
N GLY A 171 -7.90 20.02 0.37
CA GLY A 171 -7.38 19.99 -1.01
C GLY A 171 -5.96 20.55 -1.12
N PRO A 172 -5.28 20.37 -2.26
CA PRO A 172 -3.89 20.77 -2.42
C PRO A 172 -3.76 22.27 -2.12
N GLU A 173 -3.21 22.60 -0.95
CA GLU A 173 -2.77 23.95 -0.67
C GLU A 173 -1.72 24.32 -1.73
N THR A 174 -1.99 25.40 -2.39
CA THR A 174 -1.23 26.06 -3.44
C THR A 174 0.22 26.32 -3.02
N TRP A 175 1.12 25.42 -3.41
CA TRP A 175 2.57 25.58 -3.24
C TRP A 175 3.21 26.59 -4.21
N HIS A 176 2.38 27.45 -4.89
CA HIS A 176 2.85 28.38 -5.91
C HIS A 176 3.05 29.84 -5.45
N GLN A 177 3.12 30.13 -4.14
CA GLN A 177 3.23 31.53 -3.71
C GLN A 177 4.42 31.90 -2.81
N ASN A 178 5.52 31.19 -2.83
CA ASN A 178 6.74 31.69 -2.15
C ASN A 178 8.02 31.38 -2.94
N ALA A 179 8.07 31.80 -4.19
CA ALA A 179 9.31 31.94 -4.97
C ALA A 179 9.26 33.31 -5.63
N ALA A 180 9.53 34.34 -4.85
CA ALA A 180 9.91 35.69 -5.32
C ALA A 180 11.01 36.21 -4.41
#